data_f884eb8df43ed1b37b846542aeb1626c
#
_entry.id   f884eb8df43ed1b37b846542aeb1626c
#
_cell.length_a   1.000
_cell.length_b   1.000
_cell.length_c   1.000
_cell.angle_alpha   90.00
_cell.angle_beta   90.00
_cell.angle_gamma   90.00
#
_symmetry.space_group_name_H-M   'P 1'
#
loop_
_entity.id
_entity.type
_entity.pdbx_description
1 polymer ?
#
loop_
_entity_poly.entity_id
_entity_poly.type
_entity_poly.pdbx_seq_one_letter_code
_entity_poly.pdbx_strand_id
1 'polypeptide(L)'
;MAINYDKLMAWPFEEVRHRYTQRDTMLYALGLGLGADPTDEGELRYVYEKDLVALPTLPVVLGYPGMWLKNPATGVDAVRLVHGEQSLTIHRHPAPEGEVIGRTQVTGIVDKGAGKGALIYTERRITDAASGGLIATLGSTTFCRADGGFGGPNGPDWMTARFFPVP
;
A
#
# COMPACT_ATOMS: atom_id res chain seq x y z
N MET A 1 22.13 -12.81 -1.90
CA MET A 1 22.38 -11.65 -2.79
C MET A 1 22.12 -10.41 -1.94
N ALA A 2 22.84 -9.31 -2.16
CA ALA A 2 22.61 -8.08 -1.40
C ALA A 2 21.67 -7.14 -2.17
N ILE A 3 20.95 -6.29 -1.46
CA ILE A 3 20.16 -5.21 -2.04
C ILE A 3 21.05 -4.33 -2.93
N ASN A 4 20.60 -4.05 -4.13
CA ASN A 4 21.18 -3.01 -4.97
C ASN A 4 20.29 -1.76 -4.84
N TYR A 5 20.81 -0.75 -4.17
CA TYR A 5 20.07 0.48 -3.83
C TYR A 5 19.49 1.18 -5.05
N ASP A 6 20.34 1.49 -6.05
CA ASP A 6 19.92 2.25 -7.23
C ASP A 6 18.87 1.48 -8.05
N LYS A 7 19.06 0.17 -8.18
CA LYS A 7 18.12 -0.70 -8.89
C LYS A 7 16.74 -0.73 -8.21
N LEU A 8 16.70 -0.83 -6.89
CA LEU A 8 15.43 -0.83 -6.16
C LEU A 8 14.76 0.55 -6.16
N MET A 9 15.55 1.64 -6.04
CA MET A 9 14.99 3.00 -6.14
C MET A 9 14.37 3.27 -7.52
N ALA A 10 14.95 2.68 -8.57
CA ALA A 10 14.45 2.77 -9.95
C ALA A 10 13.59 1.55 -10.36
N TRP A 11 13.00 0.81 -9.41
CA TRP A 11 12.25 -0.40 -9.74
C TRP A 11 11.11 -0.10 -10.72
N PRO A 12 11.07 -0.83 -11.87
CA PRO A 12 10.11 -0.55 -12.93
C PRO A 12 8.74 -1.16 -12.61
N PHE A 13 7.98 -0.51 -11.72
CA PHE A 13 6.61 -0.93 -11.50
C PHE A 13 5.74 -0.68 -12.73
N GLU A 14 4.97 -1.67 -13.10
CA GLU A 14 3.88 -1.51 -14.04
C GLU A 14 2.67 -0.87 -13.38
N GLU A 15 1.87 -0.14 -14.15
CA GLU A 15 0.57 0.34 -13.69
C GLU A 15 -0.36 -0.85 -13.49
N VAL A 16 -1.07 -0.87 -12.37
CA VAL A 16 -2.06 -1.90 -12.08
C VAL A 16 -3.46 -1.35 -12.30
N ARG A 17 -4.10 -1.76 -13.38
CA ARG A 17 -5.52 -1.52 -13.62
C ARG A 17 -6.33 -2.54 -12.84
N HIS A 18 -7.23 -2.06 -11.96
CA HIS A 18 -8.02 -2.91 -11.07
C HIS A 18 -9.49 -2.50 -11.12
N ARG A 19 -10.33 -3.39 -11.64
CA ARG A 19 -11.78 -3.28 -11.59
C ARG A 19 -12.29 -3.96 -10.34
N TYR A 20 -13.12 -3.27 -9.58
CA TYR A 20 -13.78 -3.80 -8.39
C TYR A 20 -15.29 -3.53 -8.46
N THR A 21 -16.06 -4.39 -7.81
CA THR A 21 -17.51 -4.41 -7.83
C THR A 21 -18.08 -4.16 -6.44
N GLN A 22 -19.39 -3.94 -6.35
CA GLN A 22 -20.09 -3.84 -5.06
C GLN A 22 -19.82 -5.08 -4.18
N ARG A 23 -19.74 -6.28 -4.79
CA ARG A 23 -19.40 -7.50 -4.06
C ARG A 23 -18.04 -7.41 -3.39
N ASP A 24 -17.03 -6.87 -4.07
CA ASP A 24 -15.68 -6.75 -3.53
C ASP A 24 -15.65 -5.73 -2.39
N THR A 25 -16.42 -4.66 -2.51
CA THR A 25 -16.61 -3.64 -1.47
C THR A 25 -17.28 -4.19 -0.23
N MET A 26 -18.38 -4.96 -0.39
CA MET A 26 -19.05 -5.64 0.72
C MET A 26 -18.15 -6.70 1.36
N LEU A 27 -17.44 -7.50 0.54
CA LEU A 27 -16.52 -8.51 1.05
C LEU A 27 -15.40 -7.90 1.88
N TYR A 28 -14.88 -6.73 1.47
CA TYR A 28 -13.88 -6.00 2.24
C TYR A 28 -14.43 -5.56 3.60
N ALA A 29 -15.65 -5.00 3.64
CA ALA A 29 -16.30 -4.57 4.87
C ALA A 29 -16.58 -5.75 5.83
N LEU A 30 -17.11 -6.86 5.30
CA LEU A 30 -17.32 -8.11 6.05
C LEU A 30 -15.99 -8.64 6.62
N GLY A 31 -14.90 -8.57 5.84
CA GLY A 31 -13.56 -8.98 6.28
C GLY A 31 -13.01 -8.15 7.45
N LEU A 32 -13.52 -6.94 7.66
CA LEU A 32 -13.21 -6.08 8.81
C LEU A 32 -14.18 -6.27 9.98
N GLY A 33 -15.19 -7.15 9.84
CA GLY A 33 -16.15 -7.48 10.89
C GLY A 33 -17.43 -6.65 10.89
N LEU A 34 -17.66 -5.82 9.87
CA LEU A 34 -18.92 -5.09 9.72
C LEU A 34 -20.06 -6.04 9.33
N GLY A 35 -21.28 -5.75 9.76
CA GLY A 35 -22.45 -6.59 9.54
C GLY A 35 -22.56 -7.75 10.53
N ALA A 36 -21.82 -7.73 11.62
CA ALA A 36 -21.92 -8.72 12.69
C ALA A 36 -23.30 -8.69 13.39
N ASP A 37 -23.87 -7.49 13.53
CA ASP A 37 -25.27 -7.30 13.94
C ASP A 37 -26.11 -7.02 12.69
N PRO A 38 -27.01 -7.95 12.25
CA PRO A 38 -27.81 -7.78 11.06
C PRO A 38 -28.92 -6.71 11.22
N THR A 39 -29.08 -6.13 12.40
CA THR A 39 -30.05 -5.06 12.69
C THR A 39 -29.42 -3.69 12.85
N ASP A 40 -28.10 -3.60 12.83
CA ASP A 40 -27.37 -2.32 12.89
C ASP A 40 -27.39 -1.63 11.51
N GLU A 41 -28.33 -0.69 11.31
CA GLU A 41 -28.44 0.09 10.08
C GLU A 41 -27.18 0.91 9.77
N GLY A 42 -26.38 1.27 10.79
CA GLY A 42 -25.11 1.97 10.64
C GLY A 42 -24.07 1.11 9.92
N GLU A 43 -24.03 -0.19 10.21
CA GLU A 43 -23.14 -1.16 9.57
C GLU A 43 -23.70 -1.69 8.24
N LEU A 44 -25.03 -1.87 8.14
CA LEU A 44 -25.67 -2.40 6.92
C LEU A 44 -25.33 -1.61 5.66
N ARG A 45 -25.15 -0.29 5.77
CA ARG A 45 -24.74 0.57 4.65
C ARG A 45 -23.42 0.17 3.97
N TYR A 46 -22.60 -0.66 4.61
CA TYR A 46 -21.31 -1.14 4.09
C TYR A 46 -21.36 -2.59 3.59
N VAL A 47 -22.40 -3.35 3.93
CA VAL A 47 -22.50 -4.78 3.65
C VAL A 47 -23.80 -5.20 2.93
N TYR A 48 -24.62 -4.22 2.58
CA TYR A 48 -25.87 -4.42 1.84
C TYR A 48 -25.87 -3.57 0.56
N GLU A 49 -26.34 -4.14 -0.54
CA GLU A 49 -26.25 -3.52 -1.88
C GLU A 49 -27.09 -2.25 -2.06
N LYS A 50 -28.14 -2.08 -1.28
CA LYS A 50 -28.97 -0.87 -1.36
C LYS A 50 -28.25 0.32 -0.71
N ASP A 51 -27.99 1.35 -1.51
CA ASP A 51 -27.29 2.58 -1.08
C ASP A 51 -25.90 2.30 -0.48
N LEU A 52 -25.23 1.27 -1.03
CA LEU A 52 -23.93 0.79 -0.57
C LEU A 52 -22.88 1.92 -0.53
N VAL A 53 -22.18 2.01 0.58
CA VAL A 53 -21.07 2.94 0.79
C VAL A 53 -19.77 2.15 0.92
N ALA A 54 -18.73 2.52 0.18
CA ALA A 54 -17.42 1.93 0.36
C ALA A 54 -16.77 2.44 1.66
N LEU A 55 -16.03 1.56 2.35
CA LEU A 55 -15.20 2.03 3.46
C LEU A 55 -14.06 2.91 2.94
N PRO A 56 -13.72 4.01 3.65
CA PRO A 56 -12.60 4.88 3.27
C PRO A 56 -11.27 4.16 3.11
N THR A 57 -11.10 3.03 3.82
CA THR A 57 -9.89 2.22 3.80
C THR A 57 -9.81 1.23 2.64
N LEU A 58 -10.87 1.07 1.84
CA LEU A 58 -10.90 0.18 0.68
C LEU A 58 -9.70 0.36 -0.28
N PRO A 59 -9.19 1.59 -0.54
CA PRO A 59 -8.02 1.78 -1.42
C PRO A 59 -6.77 1.00 -1.00
N VAL A 60 -6.66 0.58 0.26
CA VAL A 60 -5.51 -0.22 0.74
C VAL A 60 -5.34 -1.51 -0.06
N VAL A 61 -6.43 -2.13 -0.51
CA VAL A 61 -6.40 -3.38 -1.29
C VAL A 61 -6.49 -3.17 -2.80
N LEU A 62 -6.78 -1.95 -3.27
CA LEU A 62 -6.94 -1.66 -4.70
C LEU A 62 -5.60 -1.38 -5.38
N GLY A 63 -5.47 -1.76 -6.66
CA GLY A 63 -4.32 -1.45 -7.49
C GLY A 63 -2.98 -1.91 -6.90
N TYR A 64 -2.98 -3.02 -6.19
CA TYR A 64 -1.79 -3.57 -5.52
C TYR A 64 -0.84 -4.23 -6.52
N PRO A 65 0.48 -3.92 -6.51
CA PRO A 65 1.45 -4.43 -7.47
C PRO A 65 1.87 -5.89 -7.23
N GLY A 66 1.21 -6.58 -6.30
CA GLY A 66 1.61 -7.93 -5.91
C GLY A 66 2.85 -7.97 -5.00
N MET A 67 3.34 -9.16 -4.76
CA MET A 67 4.52 -9.42 -3.91
C MET A 67 5.83 -9.23 -4.69
N TRP A 68 6.04 -8.01 -5.22
CA TRP A 68 7.17 -7.68 -6.09
C TRP A 68 8.55 -7.97 -5.46
N LEU A 69 8.67 -7.87 -4.13
CA LEU A 69 9.90 -8.21 -3.40
C LEU A 69 10.26 -9.70 -3.45
N LYS A 70 9.34 -10.57 -3.91
CA LYS A 70 9.68 -11.98 -4.21
C LYS A 70 10.48 -12.15 -5.50
N ASN A 71 10.57 -11.11 -6.34
CA ASN A 71 11.39 -11.18 -7.54
C ASN A 71 12.88 -11.27 -7.15
N PRO A 72 13.61 -12.31 -7.55
CA PRO A 72 15.01 -12.47 -7.18
C PRO A 72 15.91 -11.30 -7.61
N ALA A 73 15.50 -10.55 -8.64
CA ALA A 73 16.21 -9.38 -9.11
C ALA A 73 16.26 -8.22 -8.11
N THR A 74 15.41 -8.25 -7.06
CA THR A 74 15.44 -7.28 -5.97
C THR A 74 16.65 -7.46 -5.04
N GLY A 75 17.17 -8.66 -4.95
CA GLY A 75 18.22 -9.04 -4.02
C GLY A 75 17.74 -9.21 -2.57
N VAL A 76 16.42 -9.12 -2.34
CA VAL A 76 15.80 -9.19 -1.00
C VAL A 76 15.49 -10.64 -0.64
N ASP A 77 15.69 -11.01 0.64
CA ASP A 77 15.21 -12.27 1.19
C ASP A 77 13.72 -12.16 1.53
N ALA A 78 12.89 -12.57 0.57
CA ALA A 78 11.43 -12.45 0.67
C ALA A 78 10.79 -13.35 1.76
N VAL A 79 11.54 -14.29 2.34
CA VAL A 79 11.04 -15.13 3.44
C VAL A 79 11.06 -14.38 4.77
N ARG A 80 12.02 -13.44 4.92
CA ARG A 80 12.23 -12.68 6.16
C ARG A 80 11.74 -11.24 6.08
N LEU A 81 10.65 -11.02 5.33
CA LEU A 81 9.97 -9.73 5.25
C LEU A 81 8.90 -9.58 6.32
N VAL A 82 8.77 -8.38 6.85
CA VAL A 82 7.68 -8.00 7.74
C VAL A 82 7.06 -6.69 7.23
N HIS A 83 5.73 -6.63 7.19
CA HIS A 83 5.02 -5.38 7.00
C HIS A 83 5.23 -4.51 8.26
N GLY A 84 5.81 -3.34 8.09
CA GLY A 84 6.15 -2.44 9.19
C GLY A 84 5.05 -1.43 9.46
N GLU A 85 4.70 -0.65 8.43
CA GLU A 85 3.76 0.46 8.56
C GLU A 85 2.89 0.58 7.31
N GLN A 86 1.68 1.11 7.50
CA GLN A 86 0.78 1.51 6.44
C GLN A 86 0.22 2.89 6.74
N SER A 87 0.35 3.81 5.81
CA SER A 87 -0.34 5.11 5.84
C SER A 87 -1.34 5.21 4.70
N LEU A 88 -2.38 6.01 4.90
CA LEU A 88 -3.43 6.24 3.92
C LEU A 88 -3.91 7.69 4.02
N THR A 89 -3.85 8.39 2.90
CA THR A 89 -4.46 9.70 2.72
C THR A 89 -5.59 9.58 1.70
N ILE A 90 -6.81 9.90 2.10
CA ILE A 90 -7.98 9.93 1.23
C ILE A 90 -8.14 11.34 0.65
N HIS A 91 -8.11 11.45 -0.67
CA HIS A 91 -8.34 12.71 -1.40
C HIS A 91 -9.78 12.80 -1.89
N ARG A 92 -10.39 11.65 -2.19
CA ARG A 92 -11.79 11.50 -2.59
C ARG A 92 -12.32 10.17 -2.06
N HIS A 93 -13.55 10.19 -1.54
CA HIS A 93 -14.19 8.96 -1.07
C HIS A 93 -14.29 7.94 -2.21
N PRO A 94 -13.89 6.66 -2.02
CA PRO A 94 -14.00 5.64 -3.05
C PRO A 94 -15.48 5.37 -3.35
N ALA A 95 -15.80 5.16 -4.63
CA ALA A 95 -17.12 4.68 -5.03
C ALA A 95 -17.31 3.21 -4.58
N PRO A 96 -18.56 2.71 -4.48
CA PRO A 96 -18.80 1.30 -4.11
C PRO A 96 -18.39 0.30 -5.19
N GLU A 97 -18.17 0.76 -6.40
CA GLU A 97 -17.65 -0.03 -7.53
C GLU A 97 -16.93 0.89 -8.52
N GLY A 98 -16.08 0.34 -9.36
CA GLY A 98 -15.38 1.12 -10.37
C GLY A 98 -14.13 0.46 -10.90
N GLU A 99 -13.33 1.24 -11.59
CA GLU A 99 -12.01 0.85 -12.05
C GLU A 99 -10.99 1.89 -11.63
N VAL A 100 -9.88 1.44 -11.09
CA VAL A 100 -8.79 2.31 -10.63
C VAL A 100 -7.47 1.92 -11.27
N ILE A 101 -6.53 2.87 -11.28
CA ILE A 101 -5.14 2.65 -11.67
C ILE A 101 -4.27 2.87 -10.44
N GLY A 102 -3.55 1.83 -10.04
CA GLY A 102 -2.51 1.89 -9.00
C GLY A 102 -1.14 2.13 -9.61
N ARG A 103 -0.46 3.20 -9.18
CA ARG A 103 0.93 3.49 -9.54
C ARG A 103 1.77 3.43 -8.28
N THR A 104 2.75 2.53 -8.27
CA THR A 104 3.65 2.33 -7.13
C THR A 104 5.05 2.82 -7.46
N GLN A 105 5.74 3.35 -6.48
CA GLN A 105 7.16 3.71 -6.55
C GLN A 105 7.86 3.42 -5.23
N VAL A 106 9.16 3.11 -5.27
CA VAL A 106 10.00 3.13 -4.08
C VAL A 106 10.33 4.60 -3.78
N THR A 107 10.07 5.03 -2.56
CA THR A 107 10.33 6.41 -2.12
C THR A 107 11.57 6.52 -1.27
N GLY A 108 12.11 5.39 -0.81
CA GLY A 108 13.34 5.37 -0.05
C GLY A 108 13.71 3.98 0.44
N ILE A 109 14.99 3.82 0.74
CA ILE A 109 15.54 2.60 1.33
C ILE A 109 16.54 3.00 2.41
N VAL A 110 16.45 2.39 3.58
CA VAL A 110 17.37 2.61 4.70
C VAL A 110 18.12 1.32 5.02
N ASP A 111 19.45 1.40 5.01
CA ASP A 111 20.32 0.34 5.51
C ASP A 111 20.52 0.51 7.02
N LYS A 112 20.03 -0.41 7.82
CA LYS A 112 20.22 -0.38 9.28
C LYS A 112 21.56 -0.94 9.73
N GLY A 113 22.37 -1.42 8.78
CA GLY A 113 23.67 -2.06 9.02
C GLY A 113 23.60 -3.58 9.03
N ALA A 114 24.77 -4.19 8.96
CA ALA A 114 24.93 -5.65 8.93
C ALA A 114 24.20 -6.32 10.12
N GLY A 115 23.38 -7.31 9.83
CA GLY A 115 22.58 -8.06 10.83
C GLY A 115 21.38 -7.30 11.41
N LYS A 116 21.15 -6.03 11.02
CA LYS A 116 20.04 -5.20 11.54
C LYS A 116 18.90 -5.02 10.53
N GLY A 117 19.08 -5.52 9.30
CA GLY A 117 18.08 -5.43 8.24
C GLY A 117 18.04 -4.10 7.51
N ALA A 118 17.03 -3.95 6.65
CA ALA A 118 16.77 -2.75 5.87
C ALA A 118 15.29 -2.37 5.91
N LEU A 119 14.98 -1.10 5.66
CA LEU A 119 13.62 -0.63 5.46
C LEU A 119 13.44 -0.20 4.01
N ILE A 120 12.36 -0.63 3.38
CA ILE A 120 11.96 -0.19 2.04
C ILE A 120 10.63 0.54 2.17
N TYR A 121 10.61 1.78 1.69
CA TYR A 121 9.43 2.63 1.70
C TYR A 121 8.87 2.71 0.29
N THR A 122 7.57 2.53 0.17
CA THR A 122 6.86 2.65 -1.10
C THR A 122 5.70 3.62 -0.96
N GLU A 123 5.42 4.34 -2.03
CA GLU A 123 4.19 5.12 -2.19
C GLU A 123 3.37 4.49 -3.32
N ARG A 124 2.06 4.34 -3.11
CA ARG A 124 1.11 3.95 -4.14
C ARG A 124 0.01 5.00 -4.27
N ARG A 125 -0.17 5.52 -5.46
CA ARG A 125 -1.25 6.44 -5.80
C ARG A 125 -2.36 5.69 -6.49
N ILE A 126 -3.58 5.86 -6.03
CA ILE A 126 -4.79 5.28 -6.61
C ILE A 126 -5.57 6.38 -7.29
N THR A 127 -5.75 6.25 -8.61
CA THR A 127 -6.54 7.17 -9.42
C THR A 127 -7.73 6.45 -10.04
N ASP A 128 -8.81 7.18 -10.22
CA ASP A 128 -9.98 6.71 -10.98
C ASP A 128 -9.60 6.54 -12.46
N ALA A 129 -9.90 5.39 -13.04
CA ALA A 129 -9.47 5.08 -14.40
C ALA A 129 -10.17 5.90 -15.48
N ALA A 130 -11.39 6.38 -15.21
CA ALA A 130 -12.17 7.15 -16.18
C ALA A 130 -11.83 8.65 -16.13
N SER A 131 -11.75 9.23 -14.94
CA SER A 131 -11.53 10.67 -14.75
C SER A 131 -10.07 11.06 -14.54
N GLY A 132 -9.18 10.11 -14.21
CA GLY A 132 -7.81 10.38 -13.78
C GLY A 132 -7.71 11.02 -12.40
N GLY A 133 -8.84 11.26 -11.72
CA GLY A 133 -8.89 11.92 -10.41
C GLY A 133 -8.25 11.07 -9.32
N LEU A 134 -7.39 11.69 -8.50
CA LEU A 134 -6.74 11.03 -7.37
C LEU A 134 -7.75 10.68 -6.29
N ILE A 135 -7.78 9.40 -5.91
CA ILE A 135 -8.65 8.86 -4.84
C ILE A 135 -7.88 8.80 -3.53
N ALA A 136 -6.71 8.15 -3.56
CA ALA A 136 -5.92 7.93 -2.34
C ALA A 136 -4.42 7.90 -2.63
N THR A 137 -3.64 8.22 -1.60
CA THR A 137 -2.19 7.99 -1.55
C THR A 137 -1.89 7.09 -0.36
N LEU A 138 -1.16 6.01 -0.61
CA LEU A 138 -0.78 5.02 0.38
C LEU A 138 0.73 5.01 0.54
N GLY A 139 1.19 5.04 1.79
CA GLY A 139 2.58 4.76 2.12
C GLY A 139 2.69 3.38 2.77
N SER A 140 3.75 2.65 2.48
CA SER A 140 4.03 1.38 3.12
C SER A 140 5.51 1.25 3.45
N THR A 141 5.80 0.72 4.63
CA THR A 141 7.15 0.37 5.06
C THR A 141 7.28 -1.15 5.14
N THR A 142 8.23 -1.71 4.42
CA THR A 142 8.59 -3.13 4.52
C THR A 142 9.91 -3.26 5.23
N PHE A 143 9.96 -4.07 6.29
CA PHE A 143 11.17 -4.40 7.00
C PHE A 143 11.77 -5.70 6.47
N CYS A 144 12.93 -5.57 5.79
CA CYS A 144 13.73 -6.65 5.23
C CYS A 144 14.74 -7.09 6.29
N ARG A 145 14.35 -8.00 7.18
CA ARG A 145 15.10 -8.37 8.40
C ARG A 145 16.49 -8.96 8.13
N ALA A 146 16.70 -9.52 6.95
CA ALA A 146 17.93 -10.19 6.57
C ALA A 146 18.91 -9.35 5.75
N ASP A 147 18.49 -8.20 5.25
CA ASP A 147 19.11 -7.55 4.09
C ASP A 147 19.87 -6.25 4.43
N GLY A 148 20.33 -6.08 5.66
CA GLY A 148 21.15 -4.93 6.07
C GLY A 148 22.64 -5.10 5.75
N GLY A 149 23.35 -3.97 5.67
CA GLY A 149 24.80 -3.94 5.43
C GLY A 149 25.18 -3.90 3.95
N PHE A 150 24.29 -3.43 3.08
CA PHE A 150 24.58 -3.25 1.65
C PHE A 150 25.26 -1.91 1.31
N GLY A 151 25.50 -1.03 2.33
CA GLY A 151 26.18 0.24 2.15
C GLY A 151 25.28 1.39 1.68
N GLY A 152 23.98 1.25 1.83
CA GLY A 152 23.01 2.30 1.52
C GLY A 152 22.91 3.37 2.63
N PRO A 153 22.04 4.39 2.46
CA PRO A 153 21.77 5.41 3.46
C PRO A 153 21.31 4.78 4.78
N ASN A 154 21.84 5.27 5.91
CA ASN A 154 21.52 4.75 7.25
C ASN A 154 20.65 5.69 8.09
N GLY A 155 20.18 6.79 7.55
CA GLY A 155 19.54 7.85 8.30
C GLY A 155 18.26 8.41 7.71
N PRO A 156 17.53 9.16 8.54
CA PRO A 156 16.14 9.50 8.38
C PRO A 156 15.85 10.88 7.77
N ASP A 157 16.79 11.59 7.19
CA ASP A 157 16.58 12.99 6.77
C ASP A 157 15.39 13.19 5.83
N TRP A 158 14.95 12.13 5.15
CA TRP A 158 13.73 12.15 4.34
C TRP A 158 12.50 11.55 5.04
N MET A 159 12.67 10.75 6.13
CA MET A 159 11.55 10.17 6.89
C MET A 159 10.71 11.23 7.60
N THR A 160 11.35 12.21 8.18
CA THR A 160 10.69 13.27 8.95
C THR A 160 9.90 14.24 8.08
N ALA A 161 10.30 14.42 6.83
CA ALA A 161 9.68 15.41 5.94
C ALA A 161 8.41 14.92 5.21
N ARG A 162 8.20 13.59 5.08
CA ARG A 162 7.12 13.04 4.25
C ARG A 162 5.97 12.37 5.00
N PHE A 163 6.23 11.76 6.16
CA PHE A 163 5.23 10.97 6.87
C PHE A 163 4.60 11.68 8.07
N PHE A 164 5.26 12.72 8.59
CA PHE A 164 4.74 13.53 9.68
C PHE A 164 4.97 15.00 9.34
N PRO A 165 4.08 15.63 8.56
CA PRO A 165 4.06 17.09 8.54
C PRO A 165 3.78 17.52 9.98
N VAL A 166 4.78 18.06 10.66
CA VAL A 166 4.59 18.72 11.96
C VAL A 166 3.65 19.90 11.70
N PRO A 167 2.58 20.06 12.49
CA PRO A 167 1.60 21.13 12.29
C PRO A 167 2.24 22.51 12.47
#